data_a7e6613e8759584d4072e0f6922da5e3
#
_entry.id   a7e6613e8759584d4072e0f6922da5e3
#
_cell.length_a   1.000
_cell.length_b   1.000
_cell.length_c   1.000
_cell.angle_alpha   90.00
_cell.angle_beta   90.00
_cell.angle_gamma   90.00
#
_symmetry.space_group_name_H-M   'P 1'
#
loop_
_entity.id
_entity.type
_entity.pdbx_description
1 polymer ?
#
loop_
_entity_poly.entity_id
_entity_poly.type
_entity_poly.pdbx_seq_one_letter_code
_entity_poly.pdbx_strand_id
1 'polypeptide(L)'
;VDPLPGLRAVMDGFRVMKMDEAAKHGDIFCTATGMKDVIVGRHFSSMKDGAIISNTGHYDCEINIEDLKSQASSDRTIRDNNVEYTMKDGRKIFLLADGRLVNLAAAEGHPSEVMDMSFANQYLALCRLAKEGSEMQPIVYDITTEQDQGLAVTKLATLGFSIDSLTCLLYTSTSPRDVWSSRM
;
A
#
# COMPACT_ATOMS: atom_id res chain seq x y z
N VAL A 1 -1.00 13.78 -9.62
CA VAL A 1 -1.94 12.66 -9.85
C VAL A 1 -1.61 12.05 -11.21
N ASP A 2 -1.37 10.74 -11.24
CA ASP A 2 -1.02 10.01 -12.44
C ASP A 2 -2.30 9.50 -13.13
N PRO A 3 -2.54 9.84 -14.41
CA PRO A 3 -3.74 9.42 -15.13
C PRO A 3 -3.74 7.93 -15.50
N LEU A 4 -2.58 7.27 -15.64
CA LEU A 4 -2.52 5.86 -16.03
C LEU A 4 -3.10 4.91 -14.97
N PRO A 5 -2.72 4.99 -13.67
CA PRO A 5 -3.40 4.25 -12.61
C PRO A 5 -4.90 4.58 -12.51
N GLY A 6 -5.28 5.84 -12.76
CA GLY A 6 -6.69 6.23 -12.79
C GLY A 6 -7.48 5.51 -13.90
N LEU A 7 -6.92 5.48 -15.10
CA LEU A 7 -7.53 4.76 -16.23
C LEU A 7 -7.62 3.25 -15.94
N ARG A 8 -6.57 2.66 -15.39
CA ARG A 8 -6.56 1.24 -14.99
C ARG A 8 -7.67 0.94 -13.98
N ALA A 9 -7.84 1.78 -12.95
CA ALA A 9 -8.90 1.62 -11.96
C ALA A 9 -10.29 1.66 -12.60
N VAL A 10 -10.53 2.56 -13.58
CA VAL A 10 -11.78 2.59 -14.33
C VAL A 10 -12.00 1.29 -15.12
N MET A 11 -10.95 0.76 -15.77
CA MET A 11 -11.04 -0.50 -16.52
C MET A 11 -11.28 -1.70 -15.61
N ASP A 12 -10.78 -1.65 -14.38
CA ASP A 12 -11.03 -2.65 -13.34
C ASP A 12 -12.42 -2.49 -12.67
N GLY A 13 -13.24 -1.55 -13.14
CA GLY A 13 -14.62 -1.34 -12.67
C GLY A 13 -14.78 -0.39 -11.48
N PHE A 14 -13.71 0.29 -11.06
CA PHE A 14 -13.77 1.26 -9.97
C PHE A 14 -14.22 2.65 -10.45
N ARG A 15 -14.87 3.38 -9.55
CA ARG A 15 -15.20 4.79 -9.79
C ARG A 15 -14.00 5.66 -9.47
N VAL A 16 -13.54 6.45 -10.43
CA VAL A 16 -12.46 7.42 -10.24
C VAL A 16 -13.06 8.83 -10.19
N MET A 17 -12.72 9.58 -9.15
CA MET A 17 -13.25 10.93 -8.93
C MET A 17 -12.27 11.77 -8.11
N LYS A 18 -12.50 13.10 -8.09
CA LYS A 18 -11.76 14.00 -7.21
C LYS A 18 -12.11 13.76 -5.74
N MET A 19 -11.19 14.06 -4.83
CA MET A 19 -11.40 13.88 -3.40
C MET A 19 -12.58 14.69 -2.85
N ASP A 20 -12.79 15.91 -3.35
CA ASP A 20 -13.95 16.75 -2.97
C ASP A 20 -15.30 16.07 -3.31
N GLU A 21 -15.34 15.24 -4.34
CA GLU A 21 -16.53 14.46 -4.69
C GLU A 21 -16.61 13.17 -3.88
N ALA A 22 -15.48 12.46 -3.74
CA ALA A 22 -15.40 11.25 -2.95
C ALA A 22 -15.84 11.48 -1.49
N ALA A 23 -15.47 12.62 -0.90
CA ALA A 23 -15.82 12.99 0.46
C ALA A 23 -17.34 12.98 0.72
N LYS A 24 -18.16 13.29 -0.27
CA LYS A 24 -19.63 13.30 -0.15
C LYS A 24 -20.26 11.91 -0.17
N HIS A 25 -19.57 10.92 -0.74
CA HIS A 25 -20.14 9.59 -1.03
C HIS A 25 -19.50 8.47 -0.21
N GLY A 26 -18.24 8.64 0.20
CA GLY A 26 -17.49 7.63 0.94
C GLY A 26 -18.03 7.41 2.35
N ASP A 27 -17.93 6.18 2.81
CA ASP A 27 -18.19 5.78 4.18
C ASP A 27 -16.86 5.45 4.90
N ILE A 28 -15.89 4.91 4.15
CA ILE A 28 -14.53 4.59 4.63
C ILE A 28 -13.53 5.21 3.66
N PHE A 29 -12.56 5.93 4.23
CA PHE A 29 -11.47 6.56 3.50
C PHE A 29 -10.15 5.96 3.94
N CYS A 30 -9.36 5.51 2.97
CA CYS A 30 -8.05 4.95 3.23
C CYS A 30 -7.04 5.66 2.32
N THR A 31 -6.15 6.46 2.91
CA THR A 31 -5.11 7.15 2.16
C THR A 31 -3.87 6.26 2.01
N ALA A 32 -3.21 6.32 0.85
CA ALA A 32 -2.06 5.49 0.51
C ALA A 32 -1.17 6.18 -0.54
N THR A 33 -0.99 7.50 -0.43
CA THR A 33 -0.37 8.30 -1.50
C THR A 33 1.08 8.69 -1.21
N GLY A 34 1.48 8.70 0.06
CA GLY A 34 2.75 9.27 0.52
C GLY A 34 2.83 10.80 0.42
N MET A 35 1.71 11.46 0.09
CA MET A 35 1.63 12.92 -0.08
C MET A 35 1.03 13.58 1.17
N LYS A 36 1.48 14.80 1.46
CA LYS A 36 0.91 15.58 2.56
C LYS A 36 -0.47 16.14 2.20
N ASP A 37 -1.36 16.24 3.21
CA ASP A 37 -2.64 16.95 3.12
C ASP A 37 -3.60 16.43 2.03
N VAL A 38 -3.69 15.11 1.90
CA VAL A 38 -4.63 14.45 0.98
C VAL A 38 -6.07 14.63 1.44
N ILE A 39 -6.33 14.48 2.75
CA ILE A 39 -7.61 14.78 3.38
C ILE A 39 -7.45 16.00 4.28
N VAL A 40 -8.17 17.07 3.97
CA VAL A 40 -8.09 18.36 4.65
C VAL A 40 -9.47 18.86 5.05
N GLY A 41 -9.54 20.01 5.73
CA GLY A 41 -10.74 20.60 6.34
C GLY A 41 -11.98 20.62 5.45
N ARG A 42 -11.85 21.00 4.16
CA ARG A 42 -13.01 21.02 3.23
C ARG A 42 -13.62 19.64 2.98
N HIS A 43 -12.81 18.59 3.08
CA HIS A 43 -13.28 17.22 2.92
C HIS A 43 -14.07 16.77 4.15
N PHE A 44 -13.58 17.02 5.35
CA PHE A 44 -14.30 16.69 6.60
C PHE A 44 -15.67 17.37 6.67
N SER A 45 -15.76 18.61 6.20
CA SER A 45 -17.03 19.34 6.14
C SER A 45 -18.07 18.68 5.22
N SER A 46 -17.62 17.85 4.26
CA SER A 46 -18.48 17.19 3.26
C SER A 46 -18.72 15.71 3.55
N MET A 47 -17.99 15.10 4.48
CA MET A 47 -18.12 13.68 4.81
C MET A 47 -19.46 13.40 5.49
N LYS A 48 -19.91 12.15 5.34
CA LYS A 48 -21.12 11.66 6.01
C LYS A 48 -20.92 11.52 7.51
N ASP A 49 -22.02 11.49 8.25
CA ASP A 49 -22.01 11.06 9.64
C ASP A 49 -21.57 9.59 9.72
N GLY A 50 -20.67 9.29 10.66
CA GLY A 50 -20.11 7.97 10.82
C GLY A 50 -18.94 7.63 9.88
N ALA A 51 -18.42 8.60 9.10
CA ALA A 51 -17.30 8.35 8.21
C ALA A 51 -16.05 7.88 8.98
N ILE A 52 -15.37 6.87 8.44
CA ILE A 52 -14.15 6.30 9.01
C ILE A 52 -12.97 6.72 8.14
N ILE A 53 -11.90 7.22 8.76
CA ILE A 53 -10.70 7.66 8.08
C ILE A 53 -9.50 6.88 8.59
N SER A 54 -8.68 6.40 7.69
CA SER A 54 -7.43 5.69 7.98
C SER A 54 -6.34 6.06 6.99
N ASN A 55 -5.10 5.87 7.41
CA ASN A 55 -3.93 6.04 6.58
C ASN A 55 -3.15 4.72 6.48
N THR A 56 -2.75 4.33 5.27
CA THR A 56 -1.82 3.23 5.01
C THR A 56 -0.52 3.72 4.38
N GLY A 57 -0.35 5.02 4.24
CA GLY A 57 0.91 5.66 3.88
C GLY A 57 1.91 5.60 5.03
N HIS A 58 3.20 5.71 4.70
CA HIS A 58 4.28 5.56 5.70
C HIS A 58 4.29 6.68 6.74
N TYR A 59 3.95 7.91 6.33
CA TYR A 59 3.94 9.09 7.21
C TYR A 59 2.52 9.48 7.59
N ASP A 60 2.35 10.02 8.78
CA ASP A 60 1.10 10.51 9.37
C ASP A 60 0.65 11.88 8.85
N CYS A 61 1.11 12.28 7.68
CA CYS A 61 0.86 13.61 7.10
C CYS A 61 -0.23 13.64 6.02
N GLU A 62 -0.78 12.48 5.63
CA GLU A 62 -1.79 12.41 4.56
C GLU A 62 -3.16 12.95 5.02
N ILE A 63 -3.47 12.81 6.30
CA ILE A 63 -4.69 13.32 6.92
C ILE A 63 -4.32 14.54 7.77
N ASN A 64 -4.92 15.70 7.47
CA ASN A 64 -4.68 16.89 8.25
C ASN A 64 -5.50 16.87 9.56
N ILE A 65 -4.87 16.35 10.61
CA ILE A 65 -5.51 16.18 11.93
C ILE A 65 -5.78 17.52 12.59
N GLU A 66 -4.97 18.55 12.33
CA GLU A 66 -5.18 19.89 12.89
C GLU A 66 -6.48 20.51 12.34
N ASP A 67 -6.71 20.37 11.03
CA ASP A 67 -7.97 20.76 10.39
C ASP A 67 -9.17 20.01 10.99
N LEU A 68 -9.04 18.69 11.19
CA LEU A 68 -10.09 17.87 11.80
C LEU A 68 -10.42 18.35 13.20
N LYS A 69 -9.41 18.53 14.05
CA LYS A 69 -9.57 19.06 15.44
C LYS A 69 -10.19 20.45 15.47
N SER A 70 -9.81 21.31 14.53
CA SER A 70 -10.35 22.70 14.48
C SER A 70 -11.85 22.72 14.17
N GLN A 71 -12.36 21.74 13.45
CA GLN A 71 -13.78 21.62 13.07
C GLN A 71 -14.59 20.78 14.05
N ALA A 72 -13.95 20.00 14.90
CA ALA A 72 -14.61 19.23 15.95
C ALA A 72 -15.04 20.13 17.11
N SER A 73 -16.13 19.75 17.77
CA SER A 73 -16.58 20.32 19.05
C SER A 73 -16.00 19.55 20.23
N SER A 74 -15.76 18.26 20.07
CA SER A 74 -15.16 17.37 21.06
C SER A 74 -14.56 16.14 20.38
N ASP A 75 -13.67 15.47 21.07
CA ASP A 75 -13.12 14.18 20.68
C ASP A 75 -13.20 13.19 21.86
N ARG A 76 -13.26 11.90 21.53
CA ARG A 76 -13.31 10.80 22.49
C ARG A 76 -12.51 9.61 21.97
N THR A 77 -11.57 9.12 22.74
CA THR A 77 -10.90 7.84 22.47
C THR A 77 -11.90 6.70 22.66
N ILE A 78 -12.12 5.88 21.63
CA ILE A 78 -13.02 4.72 21.67
C ILE A 78 -12.23 3.46 22.00
N ARG A 79 -11.05 3.33 21.42
CA ARG A 79 -10.06 2.28 21.63
C ARG A 79 -8.68 2.92 21.57
N ASP A 80 -7.68 2.20 22.01
CA ASP A 80 -6.29 2.61 21.83
C ASP A 80 -6.04 2.97 20.37
N ASN A 81 -5.49 4.15 20.14
CA ASN A 81 -5.19 4.72 18.82
C ASN A 81 -6.41 4.93 17.89
N ASN A 82 -7.66 4.93 18.39
CA ASN A 82 -8.86 5.20 17.60
C ASN A 82 -9.72 6.24 18.29
N VAL A 83 -10.00 7.33 17.57
CA VAL A 83 -10.65 8.52 18.13
C VAL A 83 -11.92 8.84 17.33
N GLU A 84 -13.03 9.07 18.07
CA GLU A 84 -14.27 9.66 17.55
C GLU A 84 -14.17 11.18 17.69
N TYR A 85 -14.33 11.89 16.61
CA TYR A 85 -14.47 13.36 16.58
C TYR A 85 -15.94 13.70 16.37
N THR A 86 -16.53 14.45 17.30
CA THR A 86 -17.86 15.04 17.12
C THR A 86 -17.69 16.40 16.48
N MET A 87 -18.17 16.55 15.26
CA MET A 87 -18.09 17.81 14.50
C MET A 87 -19.01 18.87 15.08
N LYS A 88 -18.78 20.15 14.77
CA LYS A 88 -19.62 21.27 15.25
C LYS A 88 -21.08 21.19 14.80
N ASP A 89 -21.37 20.47 13.72
CA ASP A 89 -22.70 20.21 13.22
C ASP A 89 -23.36 18.94 13.80
N GLY A 90 -22.68 18.24 14.71
CA GLY A 90 -23.17 17.03 15.39
C GLY A 90 -22.81 15.71 14.71
N ARG A 91 -22.28 15.74 13.49
CA ARG A 91 -21.80 14.52 12.80
C ARG A 91 -20.58 13.95 13.51
N LYS A 92 -20.34 12.67 13.34
CA LYS A 92 -19.21 11.96 13.91
C LYS A 92 -18.28 11.49 12.80
N ILE A 93 -16.99 11.64 13.02
CA ILE A 93 -15.92 11.13 12.15
C ILE A 93 -14.97 10.30 13.02
N PHE A 94 -14.62 9.12 12.54
CA PHE A 94 -13.73 8.19 13.23
C PHE A 94 -12.35 8.18 12.58
N LEU A 95 -11.33 8.55 13.35
CA LEU A 95 -9.94 8.47 12.93
C LEU A 95 -9.29 7.22 13.50
N LEU A 96 -8.78 6.34 12.64
CA LEU A 96 -8.07 5.14 13.05
C LEU A 96 -6.57 5.40 13.14
N ALA A 97 -5.92 4.74 14.11
CA ALA A 97 -4.47 4.76 14.32
C ALA A 97 -3.88 6.17 14.52
N ASP A 98 -4.69 7.15 14.95
CA ASP A 98 -4.29 8.56 15.04
C ASP A 98 -3.69 9.11 13.72
N GLY A 99 -4.17 8.63 12.58
CA GLY A 99 -3.67 8.99 11.24
C GLY A 99 -2.32 8.35 10.87
N ARG A 100 -1.74 7.54 11.75
CA ARG A 100 -0.51 6.78 11.48
C ARG A 100 -0.82 5.56 10.60
N LEU A 101 0.21 4.84 10.19
CA LEU A 101 0.12 3.59 9.39
C LEU A 101 -0.78 2.57 10.12
N VAL A 102 -2.04 2.43 9.67
CA VAL A 102 -3.11 1.74 10.38
C VAL A 102 -2.80 0.24 10.64
N ASN A 103 -2.18 -0.43 9.69
CA ASN A 103 -1.85 -1.85 9.82
C ASN A 103 -0.79 -2.15 10.88
N LEU A 104 0.04 -1.17 11.25
CA LEU A 104 1.05 -1.32 12.31
C LEU A 104 0.59 -0.72 13.64
N ALA A 105 -0.14 0.40 13.61
CA ALA A 105 -0.53 1.11 14.82
C ALA A 105 -1.85 0.62 15.45
N ALA A 106 -2.75 0.04 14.65
CA ALA A 106 -4.07 -0.41 15.10
C ALA A 106 -4.43 -1.83 14.65
N ALA A 107 -3.47 -2.58 14.07
CA ALA A 107 -3.64 -3.97 13.64
C ALA A 107 -2.33 -4.76 13.87
N GLU A 108 -2.33 -6.04 13.50
CA GLU A 108 -1.21 -6.96 13.74
C GLU A 108 -0.07 -6.88 12.71
N GLY A 109 -0.18 -6.00 11.70
CA GLY A 109 0.78 -5.88 10.61
C GLY A 109 0.56 -6.93 9.52
N HIS A 110 1.64 -7.27 8.81
CA HIS A 110 1.59 -8.27 7.73
C HIS A 110 1.64 -9.69 8.29
N PRO A 111 0.94 -10.64 7.66
CA PRO A 111 1.06 -12.05 8.01
C PRO A 111 2.51 -12.55 7.88
N SER A 112 2.90 -13.46 8.77
CA SER A 112 4.26 -14.02 8.79
C SER A 112 4.66 -14.66 7.46
N GLU A 113 3.72 -15.32 6.78
CA GLU A 113 3.94 -15.97 5.48
C GLU A 113 4.31 -14.97 4.36
N VAL A 114 3.81 -13.74 4.45
CA VAL A 114 4.17 -12.66 3.50
C VAL A 114 5.53 -12.08 3.85
N MET A 115 5.78 -11.85 5.15
CA MET A 115 7.06 -11.29 5.63
C MET A 115 8.22 -12.27 5.46
N ASP A 116 7.96 -13.57 5.48
CA ASP A 116 8.94 -14.63 5.24
C ASP A 116 9.69 -14.42 3.91
N MET A 117 8.97 -14.14 2.82
CA MET A 117 9.57 -13.85 1.51
C MET A 117 10.48 -12.60 1.56
N SER A 118 10.04 -11.55 2.24
CA SER A 118 10.82 -10.32 2.40
C SER A 118 12.10 -10.56 3.20
N PHE A 119 12.00 -11.26 4.33
CA PHE A 119 13.16 -11.57 5.17
C PHE A 119 14.14 -12.53 4.49
N ALA A 120 13.65 -13.51 3.74
CA ALA A 120 14.52 -14.41 2.98
C ALA A 120 15.31 -13.65 1.91
N ASN A 121 14.68 -12.71 1.19
CA ASN A 121 15.38 -11.84 0.23
C ASN A 121 16.41 -10.93 0.93
N GLN A 122 16.08 -10.37 2.09
CA GLN A 122 17.03 -9.57 2.89
C GLN A 122 18.22 -10.42 3.34
N TYR A 123 17.97 -11.64 3.82
CA TYR A 123 19.04 -12.57 4.21
C TYR A 123 19.98 -12.90 3.04
N LEU A 124 19.43 -13.22 1.86
CA LEU A 124 20.22 -13.51 0.67
C LEU A 124 21.02 -12.28 0.20
N ALA A 125 20.44 -11.09 0.29
CA ALA A 125 21.16 -9.84 0.00
C ALA A 125 22.33 -9.61 0.97
N LEU A 126 22.15 -9.86 2.27
CA LEU A 126 23.23 -9.79 3.25
C LEU A 126 24.32 -10.84 2.99
N CYS A 127 23.96 -12.06 2.60
CA CYS A 127 24.92 -13.09 2.20
C CYS A 127 25.74 -12.66 0.98
N ARG A 128 25.11 -12.02 0.00
CA ARG A 128 25.79 -11.47 -1.17
C ARG A 128 26.76 -10.36 -0.77
N LEU A 129 26.31 -9.41 0.05
CA LEU A 129 27.18 -8.34 0.55
C LEU A 129 28.39 -8.88 1.35
N ALA A 130 28.19 -9.92 2.15
CA ALA A 130 29.28 -10.54 2.90
C ALA A 130 30.34 -11.22 2.00
N LYS A 131 29.94 -11.72 0.83
CA LYS A 131 30.83 -12.39 -0.13
C LYS A 131 31.49 -11.44 -1.12
N GLU A 132 30.73 -10.49 -1.64
CA GLU A 132 31.07 -9.68 -2.82
C GLU A 132 31.24 -8.19 -2.48
N GLY A 133 30.81 -7.76 -1.28
CA GLY A 133 30.69 -6.34 -0.93
C GLY A 133 31.98 -5.54 -1.05
N SER A 134 33.15 -6.17 -0.85
CA SER A 134 34.45 -5.49 -1.01
C SER A 134 34.75 -5.10 -2.46
N GLU A 135 34.13 -5.77 -3.43
CA GLU A 135 34.31 -5.53 -4.87
C GLU A 135 33.17 -4.70 -5.47
N MET A 136 32.09 -4.50 -4.69
CA MET A 136 30.92 -3.77 -5.16
C MET A 136 31.15 -2.24 -5.17
N GLN A 137 30.61 -1.60 -6.17
CA GLN A 137 30.57 -0.13 -6.23
C GLN A 137 29.51 0.44 -5.29
N PRO A 138 29.65 1.68 -4.78
CA PRO A 138 28.69 2.30 -3.87
C PRO A 138 27.45 2.83 -4.64
N ILE A 139 26.70 1.91 -5.22
CA ILE A 139 25.45 2.20 -5.96
C ILE A 139 24.33 1.28 -5.45
N VAL A 140 23.09 1.54 -5.86
CA VAL A 140 21.96 0.66 -5.57
C VAL A 140 22.00 -0.54 -6.51
N TYR A 141 21.90 -1.73 -5.96
CA TYR A 141 21.80 -2.99 -6.71
C TYR A 141 20.43 -3.59 -6.50
N ASP A 142 19.78 -3.95 -7.59
CA ASP A 142 18.52 -4.68 -7.53
C ASP A 142 18.76 -6.15 -7.15
N ILE A 143 17.74 -6.78 -6.60
CA ILE A 143 17.67 -8.22 -6.42
C ILE A 143 17.62 -8.85 -7.82
N THR A 144 18.44 -9.87 -8.06
CA THR A 144 18.43 -10.54 -9.36
C THR A 144 17.16 -11.36 -9.55
N THR A 145 16.73 -11.48 -10.82
CA THR A 145 15.57 -12.30 -11.18
C THR A 145 15.75 -13.74 -10.74
N GLU A 146 16.97 -14.28 -10.84
CA GLU A 146 17.30 -15.64 -10.44
C GLU A 146 17.14 -15.85 -8.93
N GLN A 147 17.55 -14.85 -8.11
CA GLN A 147 17.37 -14.92 -6.67
C GLN A 147 15.89 -14.92 -6.30
N ASP A 148 15.12 -14.02 -6.90
CA ASP A 148 13.69 -13.87 -6.59
C ASP A 148 12.88 -15.09 -7.03
N GLN A 149 13.14 -15.61 -8.24
CA GLN A 149 12.52 -16.84 -8.75
C GLN A 149 12.92 -18.08 -7.95
N GLY A 150 14.20 -18.22 -7.59
CA GLY A 150 14.68 -19.32 -6.77
C GLY A 150 14.02 -19.36 -5.39
N LEU A 151 13.84 -18.20 -4.78
CA LEU A 151 13.12 -18.07 -3.52
C LEU A 151 11.64 -18.42 -3.67
N ALA A 152 10.98 -17.95 -4.74
CA ALA A 152 9.58 -18.26 -5.01
C ALA A 152 9.35 -19.78 -5.23
N VAL A 153 10.22 -20.44 -5.97
CA VAL A 153 10.19 -21.92 -6.15
C VAL A 153 10.34 -22.63 -4.81
N THR A 154 11.29 -22.20 -3.99
CA THR A 154 11.49 -22.76 -2.65
C THR A 154 10.24 -22.60 -1.79
N LYS A 155 9.64 -21.42 -1.80
CA LYS A 155 8.40 -21.15 -1.06
C LYS A 155 7.24 -21.99 -1.54
N LEU A 156 7.04 -22.13 -2.85
CA LEU A 156 6.03 -23.02 -3.44
C LEU A 156 6.21 -24.47 -2.94
N ALA A 157 7.44 -24.96 -2.96
CA ALA A 157 7.74 -26.31 -2.48
C ALA A 157 7.40 -26.49 -0.98
N THR A 158 7.68 -25.50 -0.13
CA THR A 158 7.30 -25.55 1.29
C THR A 158 5.80 -25.56 1.52
N LEU A 159 5.03 -24.98 0.61
CA LEU A 159 3.57 -24.97 0.62
C LEU A 159 2.96 -26.23 -0.04
N GLY A 160 3.78 -27.14 -0.57
CA GLY A 160 3.33 -28.34 -1.25
C GLY A 160 2.88 -28.13 -2.71
N PHE A 161 3.22 -27.00 -3.30
CA PHE A 161 2.91 -26.69 -4.70
C PHE A 161 4.13 -26.92 -5.60
N SER A 162 3.86 -27.34 -6.85
CA SER A 162 4.84 -27.41 -7.91
C SER A 162 4.29 -26.76 -9.17
N ILE A 163 5.17 -26.22 -9.99
CA ILE A 163 4.85 -25.64 -11.30
C ILE A 163 5.58 -26.38 -12.41
N ASP A 164 5.02 -26.33 -13.59
CA ASP A 164 5.65 -26.92 -14.77
C ASP A 164 6.94 -26.19 -15.14
N SER A 165 7.90 -26.92 -15.71
CA SER A 165 9.09 -26.34 -16.33
C SER A 165 8.87 -26.19 -17.83
N LEU A 166 9.30 -25.05 -18.39
CA LEU A 166 9.26 -24.86 -19.84
C LEU A 166 10.22 -25.81 -20.54
N THR A 167 9.70 -26.59 -21.47
CA THR A 167 10.54 -27.43 -22.38
C THR A 167 11.15 -26.57 -23.49
N CYS A 168 12.23 -27.06 -24.12
CA CYS A 168 12.86 -26.36 -25.25
C CYS A 168 11.88 -26.02 -26.40
N LEU A 169 10.84 -26.82 -26.59
CA LEU A 169 9.81 -26.57 -27.60
C LEU A 169 8.90 -25.38 -27.26
N LEU A 170 8.64 -25.12 -25.97
CA LEU A 170 7.87 -23.97 -25.52
C LEU A 170 8.67 -22.67 -25.59
N TYR A 171 9.98 -22.72 -25.41
CA TYR A 171 10.88 -21.57 -25.58
C TYR A 171 10.98 -21.10 -27.03
N THR A 172 10.81 -22.00 -28.01
CA THR A 172 10.95 -21.68 -29.44
C THR A 172 9.66 -21.19 -30.09
N SER A 173 8.51 -21.30 -29.41
CA SER A 173 7.23 -20.78 -29.89
C SER A 173 6.97 -19.36 -29.36
N THR A 174 7.90 -18.44 -29.63
CA THR A 174 7.62 -17.01 -29.37
C THR A 174 6.54 -16.52 -30.34
N SER A 175 5.34 -16.33 -29.81
CA SER A 175 4.30 -15.60 -30.56
C SER A 175 4.82 -14.20 -30.91
N PRO A 176 4.53 -13.66 -32.11
CA PRO A 176 4.86 -12.26 -32.45
C PRO A 176 4.33 -11.23 -31.43
N ARG A 177 3.40 -11.60 -30.56
CA ARG A 177 2.88 -10.77 -29.47
C ARG A 177 3.86 -10.60 -28.31
N ASP A 178 4.75 -11.60 -28.08
CA ASP A 178 5.68 -11.60 -26.94
C ASP A 178 6.93 -10.72 -27.21
N VAL A 179 7.18 -10.38 -28.48
CA VAL A 179 8.29 -9.49 -28.89
C VAL A 179 8.02 -8.02 -28.56
N TRP A 180 6.77 -7.65 -28.28
CA TRP A 180 6.38 -6.27 -27.97
C TRP A 180 6.52 -5.90 -26.50
N SER A 181 6.53 -6.87 -25.59
CA SER A 181 6.65 -6.62 -24.14
C SER A 181 8.08 -6.31 -23.66
N SER A 182 9.09 -6.59 -24.49
CA SER A 182 10.50 -6.37 -24.15
C SER A 182 11.08 -5.04 -24.64
N ARG A 183 10.24 -4.11 -25.14
CA ARG A 183 10.66 -2.80 -25.67
C ARG A 183 9.99 -1.59 -25.04
N MET A 184 9.42 -1.73 -23.81
CA MET A 184 8.95 -0.59 -23.01
C MET A 184 9.65 -0.56 -21.68
#